data_809e304698f40ab9eedc7b5a5665aec0
#
_entry.id   809e304698f40ab9eedc7b5a5665aec0
#
_cell.length_a   1.000
_cell.length_b   1.000
_cell.length_c   1.000
_cell.angle_alpha   90.00
_cell.angle_beta   90.00
_cell.angle_gamma   90.00
#
_symmetry.space_group_name_H-M   'P 1'
#
loop_
_entity.id
_entity.type
_entity.pdbx_description
1 polymer ?
#
loop_
_entity_poly.entity_id
_entity_poly.type
_entity_poly.pdbx_seq_one_letter_code
_entity_poly.pdbx_strand_id
1 'polypeptide(L)'
;SYGKHIRPERDLTQMPVQGVDGKPFAFRGQEAAWTLVALPGPDCAERCLRELDLVHRAQITLDKQADMVRLVYLGAPPHGAAAEGFDKVWTLAATSSPTLEDFRAKAPDSVSAVLVTPGGKAMLSYPAGFDPARLRVDLKKAVMVAL
;
A
#
# COMPACT_ATOMS: atom_id res chain seq x y z
N SER A 1 9.06 10.25 11.65
CA SER A 1 8.71 9.59 10.38
C SER A 1 8.26 10.61 9.35
N TYR A 2 8.43 10.27 8.08
CA TYR A 2 7.94 11.07 6.98
C TYR A 2 6.42 11.00 6.88
N GLY A 3 5.85 9.81 7.00
CA GLY A 3 4.41 9.61 7.01
C GLY A 3 3.76 10.28 8.21
N LYS A 4 2.49 10.62 8.07
CA LYS A 4 1.70 11.22 9.13
C LYS A 4 1.10 10.12 9.99
N HIS A 5 1.25 10.23 11.30
CA HIS A 5 0.66 9.26 12.21
C HIS A 5 -0.86 9.30 12.15
N ILE A 6 -1.46 8.12 11.98
CA ILE A 6 -2.93 7.94 12.05
C ILE A 6 -3.28 7.78 13.53
N ARG A 7 -4.04 8.73 14.07
CA ARG A 7 -4.39 8.75 15.49
C ARG A 7 -5.90 8.88 15.67
N PRO A 8 -6.54 7.87 16.29
CA PRO A 8 -5.94 6.59 16.68
C PRO A 8 -5.64 5.72 15.47
N GLU A 9 -4.74 4.77 15.63
CA GLU A 9 -4.50 3.75 14.60
C GLU A 9 -5.80 3.03 14.28
N ARG A 10 -5.97 2.60 13.02
CA ARG A 10 -7.21 1.92 12.60
C ARG A 10 -6.97 0.44 12.45
N ASP A 11 -7.78 -0.34 13.12
CA ASP A 11 -7.74 -1.80 13.04
C ASP A 11 -8.39 -2.27 11.74
N LEU A 12 -7.62 -2.91 10.88
CA LEU A 12 -8.09 -3.44 9.61
C LEU A 12 -8.39 -4.94 9.65
N THR A 13 -8.23 -5.57 10.81
CA THR A 13 -8.38 -7.03 10.90
C THR A 13 -9.80 -7.51 10.60
N GLN A 14 -10.81 -6.66 10.81
CA GLN A 14 -12.21 -6.97 10.52
C GLN A 14 -12.70 -6.32 9.22
N MET A 15 -11.85 -5.59 8.53
CA MET A 15 -12.24 -4.94 7.28
C MET A 15 -12.38 -5.99 6.18
N PRO A 16 -13.56 -6.09 5.52
CA PRO A 16 -13.72 -7.05 4.44
C PRO A 16 -12.90 -6.63 3.22
N VAL A 17 -12.00 -7.51 2.81
CA VAL A 17 -11.12 -7.28 1.66
C VAL A 17 -11.06 -8.56 0.84
N GLN A 18 -11.16 -8.42 -0.47
CA GLN A 18 -11.04 -9.54 -1.39
C GLN A 18 -9.93 -9.26 -2.40
N GLY A 19 -9.11 -10.27 -2.66
CA GLY A 19 -8.22 -10.25 -3.81
C GLY A 19 -9.01 -10.25 -5.11
N VAL A 20 -8.44 -9.69 -6.18
CA VAL A 20 -9.07 -9.66 -7.50
C VAL A 20 -9.29 -11.07 -8.03
N ASP A 21 -8.50 -12.04 -7.58
CA ASP A 21 -8.66 -13.45 -7.91
C ASP A 21 -9.83 -14.14 -7.14
N GLY A 22 -10.59 -13.38 -6.35
CA GLY A 22 -11.69 -13.89 -5.53
C GLY A 22 -11.28 -14.52 -4.22
N LYS A 23 -9.98 -14.58 -3.93
CA LYS A 23 -9.49 -15.16 -2.68
C LYS A 23 -9.59 -14.15 -1.54
N PRO A 24 -9.86 -14.62 -0.32
CA PRO A 24 -9.83 -13.73 0.84
C PRO A 24 -8.45 -13.14 1.03
N PHE A 25 -8.41 -11.88 1.49
CA PHE A 25 -7.19 -11.20 1.83
C PHE A 25 -7.22 -10.81 3.30
N ALA A 26 -6.10 -10.98 4.01
CA ALA A 26 -5.99 -10.58 5.41
C ALA A 26 -4.75 -9.71 5.61
N PHE A 27 -4.89 -8.62 6.35
CA PHE A 27 -3.76 -7.77 6.74
C PHE A 27 -2.92 -8.42 7.82
N ARG A 28 -3.53 -9.29 8.60
CA ARG A 28 -2.85 -10.07 9.61
C ARG A 28 -2.54 -11.42 8.99
N GLY A 29 -1.28 -11.69 8.73
CA GLY A 29 -0.87 -12.92 8.08
C GLY A 29 0.01 -13.78 8.96
N GLN A 30 0.28 -14.99 8.47
CA GLN A 30 1.21 -15.92 9.10
C GLN A 30 2.65 -15.41 9.04
N GLU A 31 2.94 -14.58 8.07
CA GLU A 31 4.25 -13.98 7.87
C GLU A 31 4.22 -12.56 8.37
N ALA A 32 4.52 -12.30 9.59
CA ALA A 32 4.51 -11.01 10.26
C ALA A 32 5.03 -9.85 9.39
N ALA A 33 4.38 -9.59 8.26
CA ALA A 33 4.80 -8.60 7.29
C ALA A 33 4.06 -7.29 7.48
N TRP A 34 4.77 -6.21 7.29
CA TRP A 34 4.17 -4.90 7.10
C TRP A 34 3.46 -4.86 5.74
N THR A 35 2.44 -4.05 5.62
CA THR A 35 1.74 -3.89 4.35
C THR A 35 1.68 -2.41 3.98
N LEU A 36 2.19 -2.08 2.79
CA LEU A 36 1.96 -0.76 2.23
C LEU A 36 0.76 -0.87 1.30
N VAL A 37 -0.30 -0.14 1.62
CA VAL A 37 -1.55 -0.14 0.86
C VAL A 37 -1.60 1.11 0.01
N ALA A 38 -1.60 0.92 -1.31
CA ALA A 38 -1.82 2.01 -2.25
C ALA A 38 -3.32 2.27 -2.41
N LEU A 39 -3.71 3.52 -2.31
CA LEU A 39 -5.09 3.99 -2.44
C LEU A 39 -5.19 4.93 -3.63
N PRO A 40 -5.46 4.41 -4.83
CA PRO A 40 -5.54 5.26 -6.03
C PRO A 40 -6.77 6.14 -6.01
N GLY A 41 -6.69 7.24 -6.75
CA GLY A 41 -7.85 8.09 -7.05
C GLY A 41 -8.81 7.42 -8.02
N PRO A 42 -9.62 8.20 -8.73
CA PRO A 42 -10.64 7.64 -9.63
C PRO A 42 -10.09 6.74 -10.73
N ASP A 43 -8.84 6.99 -11.13
CA ASP A 43 -8.13 6.19 -12.12
C ASP A 43 -6.66 6.10 -11.74
N CYS A 44 -5.96 5.11 -12.27
CA CYS A 44 -4.52 4.97 -12.13
C CYS A 44 -3.95 4.77 -13.52
N ALA A 45 -3.42 5.85 -14.10
CA ALA A 45 -2.85 5.87 -15.43
C ALA A 45 -1.33 6.11 -15.31
N GLU A 46 -0.73 6.86 -16.24
CA GLU A 46 0.72 7.00 -16.30
C GLU A 46 1.36 7.54 -15.02
N ARG A 47 0.80 8.60 -14.46
CA ARG A 47 1.39 9.25 -13.27
C ARG A 47 1.29 8.35 -12.05
N CYS A 48 0.14 7.78 -11.82
CA CYS A 48 -0.10 6.87 -10.71
C CYS A 48 0.80 5.63 -10.83
N LEU A 49 0.85 5.01 -12.01
CA LEU A 49 1.69 3.83 -12.23
C LEU A 49 3.18 4.14 -12.06
N ARG A 50 3.62 5.32 -12.48
CA ARG A 50 5.01 5.74 -12.29
C ARG A 50 5.34 5.87 -10.80
N GLU A 51 4.45 6.48 -10.03
CA GLU A 51 4.62 6.60 -8.58
C GLU A 51 4.73 5.22 -7.94
N LEU A 52 3.84 4.30 -8.30
CA LEU A 52 3.83 2.95 -7.74
C LEU A 52 5.06 2.14 -8.16
N ASP A 53 5.59 2.37 -9.36
CA ASP A 53 6.85 1.75 -9.77
C ASP A 53 8.01 2.25 -8.92
N LEU A 54 8.06 3.54 -8.61
CA LEU A 54 9.08 4.10 -7.72
C LEU A 54 8.97 3.54 -6.31
N VAL A 55 7.76 3.32 -5.81
CA VAL A 55 7.54 2.67 -4.52
C VAL A 55 8.08 1.23 -4.54
N HIS A 56 7.80 0.49 -5.60
CA HIS A 56 8.31 -0.87 -5.75
C HIS A 56 9.84 -0.90 -5.76
N ARG A 57 10.46 0.01 -6.50
CA ARG A 57 11.92 0.12 -6.53
C ARG A 57 12.49 0.45 -5.16
N ALA A 58 11.83 1.32 -4.42
CA ALA A 58 12.22 1.64 -3.06
C ALA A 58 12.13 0.41 -2.14
N GLN A 59 11.08 -0.39 -2.29
CA GLN A 59 10.92 -1.61 -1.51
C GLN A 59 12.01 -2.64 -1.84
N ILE A 60 12.35 -2.81 -3.12
CA ILE A 60 13.42 -3.74 -3.52
C ILE A 60 14.74 -3.39 -2.86
N THR A 61 15.04 -2.09 -2.71
CA THR A 61 16.31 -1.65 -2.12
C THR A 61 16.43 -1.93 -0.62
N LEU A 62 15.39 -2.46 0.00
CA LEU A 62 15.49 -2.97 1.38
C LEU A 62 16.24 -4.30 1.44
N ASP A 63 16.60 -4.87 0.28
CA ASP A 63 17.41 -6.08 0.12
C ASP A 63 16.81 -7.28 0.86
N LYS A 64 17.51 -7.82 1.85
CA LYS A 64 17.05 -9.01 2.58
C LYS A 64 15.74 -8.77 3.32
N GLN A 65 15.40 -7.53 3.59
CA GLN A 65 14.19 -7.18 4.34
C GLN A 65 13.01 -6.82 3.42
N ALA A 66 13.20 -6.86 2.10
CA ALA A 66 12.15 -6.50 1.14
C ALA A 66 10.89 -7.34 1.34
N ASP A 67 11.04 -8.64 1.62
CA ASP A 67 9.91 -9.54 1.82
C ASP A 67 9.11 -9.26 3.08
N MET A 68 9.61 -8.43 3.96
CA MET A 68 8.89 -8.01 5.16
C MET A 68 7.87 -6.90 4.88
N VAL A 69 7.81 -6.40 3.64
CA VAL A 69 6.84 -5.39 3.22
C VAL A 69 6.05 -5.93 2.03
N ARG A 70 4.74 -6.14 2.25
CA ARG A 70 3.83 -6.50 1.17
C ARG A 70 3.34 -5.23 0.49
N LEU A 71 3.14 -5.31 -0.81
CA LEU A 71 2.58 -4.19 -1.59
C LEU A 71 1.17 -4.57 -2.04
N VAL A 72 0.18 -3.84 -1.55
CA VAL A 72 -1.24 -4.08 -1.86
C VAL A 72 -1.81 -2.85 -2.53
N TYR A 73 -2.49 -3.06 -3.66
CA TYR A 73 -3.19 -2.00 -4.39
C TYR A 73 -4.69 -2.19 -4.13
N LEU A 74 -5.29 -1.25 -3.45
CA LEU A 74 -6.68 -1.33 -3.00
C LEU A 74 -7.54 -0.35 -3.80
N GLY A 75 -8.08 -0.82 -4.91
CA GLY A 75 -8.89 0.00 -5.79
C GLY A 75 -9.16 -0.65 -7.14
N ALA A 76 -9.75 0.10 -8.05
CA ALA A 76 -10.01 -0.38 -9.40
C ALA A 76 -8.68 -0.64 -10.12
N PRO A 77 -8.47 -1.85 -10.67
CA PRO A 77 -7.20 -2.19 -11.30
C PRO A 77 -6.84 -1.25 -12.45
N PRO A 78 -5.56 -0.90 -12.59
CA PRO A 78 -5.12 -0.20 -13.79
C PRO A 78 -5.25 -1.11 -15.00
N HIS A 79 -5.32 -0.51 -16.19
CA HIS A 79 -5.48 -1.27 -17.42
C HIS A 79 -4.63 -0.65 -18.54
N GLY A 80 -4.55 -1.36 -19.67
CA GLY A 80 -3.77 -0.95 -20.82
C GLY A 80 -2.34 -1.48 -20.77
N ALA A 81 -1.55 -1.13 -21.78
CA ALA A 81 -0.19 -1.63 -21.94
C ALA A 81 0.74 -1.23 -20.79
N ALA A 82 0.55 -0.04 -20.24
CA ALA A 82 1.37 0.45 -19.13
C ALA A 82 1.13 -0.32 -17.83
N ALA A 83 0.03 -1.05 -17.73
CA ALA A 83 -0.31 -1.85 -16.56
C ALA A 83 0.13 -3.31 -16.67
N GLU A 84 0.78 -3.69 -17.77
CA GLU A 84 1.23 -5.07 -17.95
C GLU A 84 2.24 -5.46 -16.88
N GLY A 85 2.01 -6.61 -16.23
CA GLY A 85 2.88 -7.09 -15.17
C GLY A 85 2.64 -6.46 -13.80
N PHE A 86 1.71 -5.52 -13.69
CA PHE A 86 1.43 -4.83 -12.44
C PHE A 86 1.02 -5.80 -11.32
N ASP A 87 0.19 -6.78 -11.65
CA ASP A 87 -0.31 -7.77 -10.69
C ASP A 87 0.76 -8.77 -10.23
N LYS A 88 1.94 -8.77 -10.83
CA LYS A 88 3.06 -9.58 -10.37
C LYS A 88 3.82 -8.90 -9.23
N VAL A 89 3.65 -7.60 -9.07
CA VAL A 89 4.32 -6.78 -8.06
C VAL A 89 3.35 -6.37 -6.97
N TRP A 90 2.18 -5.89 -7.36
CA TRP A 90 1.15 -5.40 -6.46
C TRP A 90 0.04 -6.44 -6.34
N THR A 91 -0.29 -6.81 -5.09
CA THR A 91 -1.48 -7.63 -4.86
C THR A 91 -2.70 -6.75 -5.07
N LEU A 92 -3.54 -7.13 -6.03
CA LEU A 92 -4.76 -6.38 -6.34
C LEU A 92 -5.87 -6.80 -5.39
N ALA A 93 -6.49 -5.83 -4.74
CA ALA A 93 -7.54 -6.08 -3.77
C ALA A 93 -8.64 -5.01 -3.87
N ALA A 94 -9.80 -5.33 -3.34
CA ALA A 94 -10.94 -4.43 -3.32
C ALA A 94 -11.66 -4.54 -1.97
N THR A 95 -12.30 -3.45 -1.56
CA THR A 95 -13.12 -3.43 -0.36
C THR A 95 -14.32 -2.52 -0.57
N SER A 96 -15.44 -2.90 0.05
CA SER A 96 -16.62 -2.03 0.16
C SER A 96 -16.62 -1.22 1.45
N SER A 97 -15.66 -1.48 2.35
CA SER A 97 -15.57 -0.78 3.63
C SER A 97 -15.07 0.65 3.44
N PRO A 98 -15.65 1.63 4.15
CA PRO A 98 -15.16 3.02 4.11
C PRO A 98 -13.97 3.28 5.04
N THR A 99 -13.43 2.27 5.69
CA THR A 99 -12.44 2.45 6.78
C THR A 99 -11.22 3.27 6.36
N LEU A 100 -10.76 3.14 5.13
CA LEU A 100 -9.60 3.88 4.64
C LEU A 100 -9.94 4.97 3.61
N GLU A 101 -11.22 5.20 3.32
CA GLU A 101 -11.60 6.08 2.20
C GLU A 101 -11.20 7.54 2.41
N ASP A 102 -11.12 8.02 3.63
CA ASP A 102 -10.65 9.39 3.91
C ASP A 102 -9.15 9.58 3.61
N PHE A 103 -8.39 8.49 3.48
CA PHE A 103 -6.98 8.55 3.08
C PHE A 103 -6.78 8.38 1.57
N ARG A 104 -7.82 7.98 0.85
CA ARG A 104 -7.71 7.74 -0.60
C ARG A 104 -7.41 9.03 -1.36
N ALA A 105 -6.53 8.94 -2.35
CA ALA A 105 -6.28 10.04 -3.27
C ALA A 105 -7.56 10.44 -4.00
N LYS A 106 -7.73 11.72 -4.28
CA LYS A 106 -8.97 12.25 -4.87
C LYS A 106 -8.79 12.74 -6.29
N ALA A 107 -7.61 13.24 -6.62
CA ALA A 107 -7.36 13.78 -7.95
C ALA A 107 -7.25 12.65 -8.99
N PRO A 108 -7.59 12.91 -10.25
CA PRO A 108 -7.36 11.95 -11.32
C PRO A 108 -5.87 11.57 -11.40
N ASP A 109 -5.62 10.30 -11.71
CA ASP A 109 -4.28 9.76 -11.93
C ASP A 109 -3.33 10.04 -10.76
N SER A 110 -3.84 9.93 -9.54
CA SER A 110 -3.10 10.13 -8.31
C SER A 110 -3.19 8.91 -7.41
N VAL A 111 -2.29 8.81 -6.43
CA VAL A 111 -2.28 7.71 -5.48
C VAL A 111 -1.74 8.20 -4.15
N SER A 112 -2.39 7.79 -3.08
CA SER A 112 -1.91 7.93 -1.71
C SER A 112 -1.59 6.55 -1.17
N ALA A 113 -1.08 6.47 0.06
CA ALA A 113 -0.76 5.19 0.66
C ALA A 113 -0.95 5.23 2.17
N VAL A 114 -1.12 4.05 2.77
CA VAL A 114 -1.06 3.86 4.21
C VAL A 114 -0.15 2.69 4.54
N LEU A 115 0.57 2.80 5.64
CA LEU A 115 1.43 1.72 6.13
C LEU A 115 0.70 0.99 7.25
N VAL A 116 0.56 -0.31 7.11
CA VAL A 116 -0.17 -1.19 8.02
C VAL A 116 0.83 -2.09 8.74
N THR A 117 0.73 -2.16 10.06
CA THR A 117 1.59 -3.00 10.89
C THR A 117 1.33 -4.49 10.66
N PRO A 118 2.25 -5.37 11.07
CA PRO A 118 2.00 -6.82 11.00
C PRO A 118 0.74 -7.26 11.75
N GLY A 119 0.34 -6.52 12.78
CA GLY A 119 -0.89 -6.79 13.51
C GLY A 119 -2.16 -6.30 12.84
N GLY A 120 -2.06 -5.65 11.68
CA GLY A 120 -3.22 -5.18 10.93
C GLY A 120 -3.70 -3.79 11.30
N LYS A 121 -2.84 -2.94 11.87
CA LYS A 121 -3.19 -1.56 12.25
C LYS A 121 -2.64 -0.57 11.22
N ALA A 122 -3.49 0.26 10.65
CA ALA A 122 -3.06 1.36 9.80
C ALA A 122 -2.41 2.43 10.68
N MET A 123 -1.12 2.66 10.49
CA MET A 123 -0.29 3.46 11.40
C MET A 123 0.17 4.79 10.80
N LEU A 124 0.59 4.80 9.55
CA LEU A 124 1.08 6.01 8.87
C LEU A 124 0.32 6.24 7.58
N SER A 125 0.09 7.50 7.25
CA SER A 125 -0.53 7.88 5.98
C SER A 125 0.41 8.74 5.14
N TYR A 126 0.32 8.57 3.84
CA TYR A 126 1.12 9.28 2.84
C TYR A 126 0.16 9.89 1.83
N PRO A 127 -0.18 11.18 1.97
CA PRO A 127 -1.05 11.86 1.01
C PRO A 127 -0.48 11.82 -0.40
N ALA A 128 -1.35 11.93 -1.40
CA ALA A 128 -0.94 11.93 -2.80
C ALA A 128 0.16 12.96 -3.04
N GLY A 129 1.11 12.60 -3.89
CA GLY A 129 2.31 13.41 -4.12
C GLY A 129 3.46 13.10 -3.17
N PHE A 130 3.33 12.06 -2.36
CA PHE A 130 4.40 11.67 -1.45
C PHE A 130 5.68 11.30 -2.20
N ASP A 131 6.81 11.46 -1.50
CA ASP A 131 8.15 11.14 -2.04
C ASP A 131 8.50 9.69 -1.72
N PRO A 132 8.64 8.81 -2.72
CA PRO A 132 8.99 7.40 -2.48
C PRO A 132 10.32 7.21 -1.77
N ALA A 133 11.28 8.10 -1.97
CA ALA A 133 12.57 8.00 -1.29
C ALA A 133 12.43 8.25 0.22
N ARG A 134 11.56 9.17 0.60
CA ARG A 134 11.30 9.44 2.02
C ARG A 134 10.42 8.36 2.63
N LEU A 135 9.45 7.84 1.88
CA LEU A 135 8.68 6.66 2.28
C LEU A 135 9.61 5.49 2.58
N ARG A 136 10.62 5.27 1.75
CA ARG A 136 11.59 4.18 1.94
C ARG A 136 12.26 4.24 3.32
N VAL A 137 12.57 5.43 3.80
CA VAL A 137 13.19 5.59 5.12
C VAL A 137 12.25 5.06 6.21
N ASP A 138 10.96 5.36 6.10
CA ASP A 138 9.96 4.83 7.04
C ASP A 138 9.86 3.31 6.96
N LEU A 139 9.87 2.76 5.75
CA LEU A 139 9.82 1.29 5.56
C LEU A 139 11.03 0.63 6.21
N LYS A 140 12.22 1.19 6.02
CA LYS A 140 13.43 0.63 6.60
C LYS A 140 13.37 0.64 8.12
N LYS A 141 12.91 1.73 8.72
CA LYS A 141 12.74 1.80 10.17
C LYS A 141 11.73 0.76 10.67
N ALA A 142 10.61 0.60 9.96
CA ALA A 142 9.58 -0.36 10.33
C ALA A 142 10.12 -1.79 10.37
N VAL A 143 10.77 -2.24 9.30
CA VAL A 143 11.27 -3.62 9.22
C VAL A 143 12.41 -3.88 10.20
N MET A 144 13.20 -2.88 10.54
CA MET A 144 14.26 -3.03 11.52
C MET A 144 13.74 -3.16 12.95
N VAL A 145 12.64 -2.47 13.27
CA VAL A 145 12.02 -2.54 14.60
C VAL A 145 11.29 -3.88 14.80
N ALA A 146 10.80 -4.49 13.71
CA ALA A 146 10.09 -5.76 13.76
C ALA A 146 10.99 -6.95 14.14
N LEU A 147 12.29 -6.74 14.17
CA LEU A 147 13.25 -7.76 14.63
C LEU A 147 13.38 -7.71 16.14
#